data_5feebf1799e38fee19a5b4c057126ccf
#
_entry.id   5feebf1799e38fee19a5b4c057126ccf
#
_cell.length_a   1.000
_cell.length_b   1.000
_cell.length_c   1.000
_cell.angle_alpha   90.00
_cell.angle_beta   90.00
_cell.angle_gamma   90.00
#
_symmetry.space_group_name_H-M   'P 1'
#
loop_
_entity.id
_entity.type
_entity.pdbx_description
1 polymer ?
#
loop_
_entity_poly.entity_id
_entity_poly.type
_entity_poly.pdbx_seq_one_letter_code
_entity_poly.pdbx_strand_id
1 'polypeptide(L)' 'MQEKCNKCESKDLFVEIQGQRRGLYCGKCGKWQKWITKQELQVAKFKGLKILGGGNQ' A
#
# COMPACT_ATOMS: atom_id res chain seq x y z
N MET A 1 -4.88 -2.10 9.83
CA MET A 1 -4.57 -2.00 8.39
C MET A 1 -4.62 -3.38 7.76
N GLN A 2 -4.99 -3.46 6.50
CA GLN A 2 -5.07 -4.73 5.80
C GLN A 2 -3.70 -5.40 5.70
N GLU A 3 -3.66 -6.71 5.89
CA GLU A 3 -2.39 -7.42 5.90
C GLU A 3 -2.22 -8.34 4.71
N LYS A 4 -3.27 -8.58 3.93
CA LYS A 4 -3.15 -9.42 2.75
C LYS A 4 -4.19 -9.04 1.72
N CYS A 5 -3.96 -9.51 0.51
CA CYS A 5 -4.84 -9.21 -0.62
C CYS A 5 -6.22 -9.83 -0.43
N ASN A 6 -7.25 -9.09 -0.83
CA ASN A 6 -8.62 -9.59 -0.76
C ASN A 6 -8.89 -10.71 -1.74
N LYS A 7 -8.11 -10.78 -2.80
CA LYS A 7 -8.39 -11.70 -3.88
C LYS A 7 -7.52 -12.95 -3.83
N CYS A 8 -6.21 -12.76 -3.80
CA CYS A 8 -5.28 -13.90 -3.85
C CYS A 8 -4.68 -14.21 -2.49
N GLU A 9 -5.02 -13.43 -1.48
CA GLU A 9 -4.57 -13.63 -0.11
C GLU A 9 -3.05 -13.57 0.07
N SER A 10 -2.37 -12.98 -0.89
CA SER A 10 -0.94 -12.77 -0.77
C SER A 10 -0.67 -11.69 0.27
N LYS A 11 0.38 -11.86 1.04
CA LYS A 11 0.81 -10.86 2.01
C LYS A 11 1.70 -9.81 1.36
N ASP A 12 1.97 -9.95 0.09
CA ASP A 12 2.88 -9.09 -0.64
C ASP A 12 2.15 -7.83 -1.10
N LEU A 13 2.05 -6.86 -0.21
CA LEU A 13 1.35 -5.61 -0.48
C LEU A 13 2.34 -4.47 -0.62
N PHE A 14 1.93 -3.44 -1.38
CA PHE A 14 2.74 -2.24 -1.50
C PHE A 14 1.81 -1.02 -1.55
N VAL A 15 2.39 0.14 -1.31
CA VAL A 15 1.66 1.41 -1.36
C VAL A 15 2.14 2.20 -2.54
N GLU A 16 1.21 2.77 -3.30
CA GLU A 16 1.55 3.68 -4.39
C GLU A 16 0.95 5.04 -4.11
N ILE A 17 1.79 6.06 -4.11
CA ILE A 17 1.35 7.42 -3.84
C ILE A 17 1.05 8.11 -5.17
N GLN A 18 -0.17 8.61 -5.30
CA GLN A 18 -0.62 9.29 -6.50
C GLN A 18 -1.17 10.65 -6.11
N GLY A 19 -0.33 11.67 -6.24
CA GLY A 19 -0.72 12.99 -5.82
C GLY A 19 -0.99 13.04 -4.33
N GLN A 20 -2.22 13.32 -3.96
CA GLN A 20 -2.60 13.37 -2.55
C GLN A 20 -3.23 12.07 -2.07
N ARG A 21 -3.25 11.07 -2.92
CA ARG A 21 -3.85 9.79 -2.58
C ARG A 21 -2.79 8.73 -2.37
N ARG A 22 -3.10 7.79 -1.52
CA ARG A 22 -2.22 6.67 -1.24
C ARG A 22 -3.03 5.40 -1.37
N GLY A 23 -2.73 4.60 -2.38
CA GLY A 23 -3.45 3.36 -2.63
C GLY A 23 -2.66 2.15 -2.17
N LEU A 24 -3.34 1.19 -1.61
CA LEU A 24 -2.74 -0.07 -1.21
C LEU A 24 -3.03 -1.10 -2.29
N TYR A 25 -1.98 -1.76 -2.77
CA TYR A 25 -2.08 -2.71 -3.86
C TYR A 25 -1.44 -4.03 -3.48
N CYS A 26 -1.87 -5.09 -4.14
CA CYS A 26 -1.23 -6.38 -4.00
C CYS A 26 -0.01 -6.45 -4.91
N GLY A 27 1.13 -6.84 -4.36
CA GLY A 27 2.35 -6.96 -5.15
C GLY A 27 2.39 -8.20 -6.02
N LYS A 28 1.46 -9.12 -5.82
CA LYS A 28 1.44 -10.35 -6.59
C LYS A 28 0.45 -10.30 -7.75
N CYS A 29 -0.78 -9.89 -7.49
CA CYS A 29 -1.79 -9.84 -8.55
C CYS A 29 -2.06 -8.41 -9.04
N GLY A 30 -1.54 -7.42 -8.36
CA GLY A 30 -1.68 -6.03 -8.78
C GLY A 30 -3.02 -5.40 -8.46
N LYS A 31 -3.87 -6.09 -7.72
CA LYS A 31 -5.21 -5.59 -7.45
C LYS A 31 -5.17 -4.48 -6.40
N TRP A 32 -5.90 -3.38 -6.69
CA TRP A 32 -6.08 -2.31 -5.72
C TRP A 32 -6.90 -2.83 -4.54
N GLN A 33 -6.46 -2.47 -3.33
CA GLN A 33 -7.14 -2.91 -2.12
C GLN A 33 -8.01 -1.81 -1.55
N LYS A 34 -7.40 -0.68 -1.23
CA LYS A 34 -8.11 0.45 -0.64
C LYS A 34 -7.22 1.68 -0.63
N TRP A 35 -7.84 2.83 -0.43
CA TRP A 35 -7.10 4.06 -0.15
C TRP A 35 -6.70 4.05 1.32
N ILE A 36 -5.54 4.57 1.62
CA ILE A 36 -5.06 4.62 3.00
C ILE A 36 -4.81 6.06 3.43
N THR A 37 -4.85 6.28 4.74
CA THR A 37 -4.60 7.58 5.32
C THR A 37 -3.11 7.78 5.56
N LYS A 38 -2.75 9.00 5.97
CA LYS A 38 -1.36 9.28 6.33
C LYS A 38 -0.91 8.42 7.50
N GLN A 39 -1.80 8.18 8.45
CA GLN A 39 -1.46 7.32 9.58
C GLN A 39 -1.18 5.91 9.12
N GLU A 40 -2.01 5.40 8.22
CA GLU A 40 -1.80 4.06 7.69
C GLU A 40 -0.52 3.99 6.88
N LEU A 41 -0.17 5.07 6.19
CA LEU A 41 1.09 5.12 5.48
C LEU A 41 2.27 5.00 6.43
N GLN A 42 2.20 5.66 7.58
CA GLN A 42 3.25 5.55 8.58
C GLN A 42 3.38 4.12 9.08
N VAL A 43 2.24 3.46 9.30
CA VAL A 43 2.25 2.06 9.71
C VAL A 43 2.89 1.19 8.63
N ALA A 44 2.56 1.46 7.37
CA ALA A 44 3.14 0.70 6.27
C ALA A 44 4.66 0.85 6.23
N LYS A 45 5.14 2.08 6.42
CA LYS A 45 6.58 2.32 6.46
C LYS A 45 7.22 1.59 7.63
N PHE A 46 6.57 1.60 8.77
CA PHE A 46 7.08 0.93 9.96
C PHE A 46 7.16 -0.58 9.74
N LYS A 47 6.19 -1.14 9.05
CA LYS A 47 6.17 -2.57 8.76
C LYS A 47 7.11 -2.95 7.63
N GLY A 48 7.68 -1.98 6.94
CA GLY A 48 8.61 -2.26 5.87
C GLY A 48 7.96 -2.53 4.54
N LEU A 49 6.72 -2.12 4.36
CA LEU A 49 6.05 -2.29 3.07
C LEU A 49 6.71 -1.39 2.03
N LYS A 50 6.70 -1.84 0.79
CA LYS A 50 7.26 -1.07 -0.30
C LYS A 50 6.37 0.13 -0.60
N ILE A 51 6.98 1.30 -0.76
CA ILE A 51 6.26 2.53 -1.07
C ILE A 51 6.74 3.01 -2.43
N LEU A 52 5.82 3.16 -3.36
CA LEU A 52 6.13 3.61 -4.71
C LEU A 52 5.53 4.99 -4.94
N GLY A 53 6.17 5.75 -5.82
CA GLY A 53 5.70 7.09 -6.13
C GLY A 53 5.96 8.05 -5.00
N GLY A 54 5.31 9.20 -5.06
CA GLY A 54 5.45 10.19 -4.02
C GLY A 54 6.79 10.88 -3.95
N GLY A 55 7.72 10.39 -4.67
CA GLY A 55 9.01 11.04 -4.82
C GLY A 55 9.62 11.48 -3.51
N ASN A 56 9.88 12.71 -3.41
CA ASN A 56 10.67 13.30 -2.35
C ASN A 56 9.88 13.77 -1.14
N GLN A 57 8.71 13.28 -0.98
CA GLN A 57 7.95 13.75 0.19
C GLN A 57 8.54 13.34 1.48
#